data_ba25e3ced68931bfa6655d4824ca7bcd
#
_entry.id   ba25e3ced68931bfa6655d4824ca7bcd
#
_cell.length_a   1.000
_cell.length_b   1.000
_cell.length_c   1.000
_cell.angle_alpha   90.00
_cell.angle_beta   90.00
_cell.angle_gamma   90.00
#
_symmetry.space_group_name_H-M   'P 1'
#
loop_
_entity.id
_entity.type
_entity.pdbx_description
1 polymer ?
#
loop_
_entity_poly.entity_id
_entity_poly.type
_entity_poly.pdbx_seq_one_letter_code
_entity_poly.pdbx_strand_id
1 'polypeptide(L)'
;TASALSFMLQDLSKPIVLTGSQLPIGTIRTDGKENLITAIEIAGASNNGYPIVSEVSIYFEYQLYRGNRTTKTSTEHFHAFESYNYPKLAQAGVEIKYNYKYLRSVKSIFEKPLQVNTTLNPNVGVLKLFPGINRLQIIHFFNTPELVAVVIETFGSGNAPSDKWFKDALQSGIDAGLIIANVSQCQTGSVHQGKYETSCIFDELGVLSGNDLTTEAAVTKLMFLFGKYEEVNTIKQKFSEPICGELTL
;
A
#
# COMPACT_ATOMS: atom_id res chain seq x y z
N THR A 1 3.77 4.24 7.56
CA THR A 1 3.35 3.65 8.87
C THR A 1 2.07 2.84 8.71
N ALA A 2 0.96 3.42 8.23
CA ALA A 2 -0.34 2.73 8.17
C ALA A 2 -0.29 1.41 7.36
N SER A 3 0.33 1.43 6.17
CA SER A 3 0.49 0.23 5.35
C SER A 3 1.29 -0.87 6.06
N ALA A 4 2.41 -0.51 6.71
CA ALA A 4 3.22 -1.47 7.47
C ALA A 4 2.43 -2.10 8.63
N LEU A 5 1.76 -1.26 9.44
CA LEU A 5 0.92 -1.76 10.53
C LEU A 5 -0.20 -2.69 10.05
N SER A 6 -0.78 -2.42 8.88
CA SER A 6 -1.81 -3.28 8.29
C SER A 6 -1.32 -4.70 8.04
N PHE A 7 -0.07 -4.89 7.60
CA PHE A 7 0.53 -6.20 7.39
C PHE A 7 1.04 -6.83 8.68
N MET A 8 1.59 -6.02 9.58
CA MET A 8 2.14 -6.51 10.85
C MET A 8 1.06 -7.05 11.80
N LEU A 9 -0.16 -6.50 11.74
CA LEU A 9 -1.26 -6.81 12.65
C LEU A 9 -2.38 -7.54 11.90
N GLN A 10 -2.27 -8.86 11.80
CA GLN A 10 -3.27 -9.68 11.14
C GLN A 10 -4.35 -10.13 12.14
N ASP A 11 -5.55 -10.40 11.63
CA ASP A 11 -6.75 -10.70 12.43
C ASP A 11 -7.05 -9.62 13.49
N LEU A 12 -6.81 -8.36 13.12
CA LEU A 12 -7.06 -7.19 13.97
C LEU A 12 -8.57 -7.00 14.16
N SER A 13 -9.08 -7.29 15.34
CA SER A 13 -10.49 -7.18 15.69
C SER A 13 -10.88 -5.82 16.30
N LYS A 14 -9.94 -4.93 16.49
CA LYS A 14 -10.11 -3.57 17.03
C LYS A 14 -9.58 -2.53 16.05
N PRO A 15 -10.10 -1.29 16.07
CA PRO A 15 -9.59 -0.24 15.21
C PRO A 15 -8.20 0.23 15.64
N ILE A 16 -7.38 0.58 14.64
CA ILE A 16 -6.24 1.47 14.81
C ILE A 16 -6.49 2.64 13.89
N VAL A 17 -6.71 3.81 14.47
CA VAL A 17 -6.99 5.03 13.72
C VAL A 17 -5.79 5.96 13.85
N LEU A 18 -5.04 6.11 12.76
CA LEU A 18 -3.97 7.10 12.66
C LEU A 18 -4.59 8.43 12.27
N THR A 19 -4.11 9.49 12.91
CA THR A 19 -4.50 10.85 12.56
C THR A 19 -3.34 11.82 12.76
N GLY A 20 -3.54 13.06 12.42
CA GLY A 20 -2.57 14.14 12.58
C GLY A 20 -3.20 15.49 12.27
N SER A 21 -2.37 16.49 12.04
CA SER A 21 -2.81 17.83 11.68
C SER A 21 -1.85 18.51 10.71
N GLN A 22 -2.33 19.42 9.90
CA GLN A 22 -1.50 20.31 9.11
C GLN A 22 -0.99 21.50 9.93
N LEU A 23 -1.81 21.97 10.87
CA LEU A 23 -1.41 23.04 11.78
C LEU A 23 -1.25 22.51 13.21
N PRO A 24 -0.21 22.97 13.95
CA PRO A 24 -0.02 22.57 15.35
C PRO A 24 -1.29 22.81 16.17
N ILE A 25 -1.58 21.91 17.12
CA ILE A 25 -2.82 21.94 17.91
C ILE A 25 -3.01 23.23 18.72
N GLY A 26 -1.94 23.96 18.99
CA GLY A 26 -1.97 25.25 19.67
C GLY A 26 -2.32 26.46 18.79
N THR A 27 -2.48 26.29 17.48
CA THR A 27 -2.85 27.39 16.59
C THR A 27 -4.36 27.57 16.50
N ILE A 28 -4.83 28.81 16.31
CA ILE A 28 -6.27 29.16 16.31
C ILE A 28 -7.06 28.39 15.24
N ARG A 29 -6.46 28.15 14.07
CA ARG A 29 -7.10 27.47 12.95
C ARG A 29 -6.68 26.01 12.78
N THR A 30 -6.26 25.36 13.87
CA THR A 30 -5.81 23.96 13.80
C THR A 30 -6.94 23.02 13.39
N ASP A 31 -6.64 22.09 12.49
CA ASP A 31 -7.43 20.92 12.16
C ASP A 31 -7.22 19.77 13.17
N GLY A 32 -6.15 19.85 13.98
CA GLY A 32 -5.71 18.77 14.87
C GLY A 32 -6.72 18.40 15.95
N LYS A 33 -7.45 19.37 16.50
CA LYS A 33 -8.45 19.12 17.54
C LYS A 33 -9.61 18.30 17.03
N GLU A 34 -10.16 18.68 15.90
CA GLU A 34 -11.27 17.99 15.25
C GLU A 34 -10.85 16.60 14.79
N ASN A 35 -9.71 16.49 14.11
CA ASN A 35 -9.14 15.22 13.67
C ASN A 35 -8.93 14.25 14.85
N LEU A 36 -8.42 14.70 15.98
CA LEU A 36 -8.19 13.85 17.14
C LEU A 36 -9.49 13.38 17.79
N ILE A 37 -10.45 14.29 18.03
CA ILE A 37 -11.73 13.97 18.67
C ILE A 37 -12.47 12.94 17.84
N THR A 38 -12.63 13.17 16.54
CA THR A 38 -13.33 12.24 15.64
C THR A 38 -12.60 10.92 15.49
N ALA A 39 -11.26 10.91 15.44
CA ALA A 39 -10.51 9.65 15.44
C ALA A 39 -10.78 8.80 16.69
N ILE A 40 -10.87 9.42 17.87
CA ILE A 40 -11.22 8.75 19.14
C ILE A 40 -12.66 8.23 19.09
N GLU A 41 -13.62 9.02 18.59
CA GLU A 41 -15.00 8.60 18.42
C GLU A 41 -15.12 7.39 17.50
N ILE A 42 -14.44 7.40 16.34
CA ILE A 42 -14.38 6.26 15.43
C ILE A 42 -13.77 5.02 16.11
N ALA A 43 -12.70 5.21 16.87
CA ALA A 43 -12.03 4.12 17.56
C ALA A 43 -12.89 3.49 18.65
N GLY A 44 -13.78 4.26 19.29
CA GLY A 44 -14.74 3.79 20.29
C GLY A 44 -16.06 3.26 19.73
N ALA A 45 -16.33 3.49 18.44
CA ALA A 45 -17.62 3.16 17.84
C ALA A 45 -17.86 1.65 17.73
N SER A 46 -19.02 1.22 18.17
CA SER A 46 -19.43 -0.20 18.15
C SER A 46 -20.88 -0.38 17.67
N ASN A 47 -21.16 -1.55 17.11
CA ASN A 47 -22.50 -1.95 16.74
C ASN A 47 -22.74 -3.41 17.18
N ASN A 48 -23.79 -3.66 17.97
CA ASN A 48 -24.12 -4.97 18.53
C ASN A 48 -22.94 -5.62 19.30
N GLY A 49 -22.15 -4.83 20.04
CA GLY A 49 -21.00 -5.29 20.82
C GLY A 49 -19.71 -5.52 20.02
N TYR A 50 -19.71 -5.26 18.73
CA TYR A 50 -18.53 -5.36 17.86
C TYR A 50 -18.04 -3.97 17.43
N PRO A 51 -16.75 -3.72 17.35
CA PRO A 51 -16.22 -2.52 16.73
C PRO A 51 -16.73 -2.35 15.31
N ILE A 52 -17.09 -1.13 14.91
CA ILE A 52 -17.50 -0.85 13.53
C ILE A 52 -16.31 -0.97 12.58
N VAL A 53 -15.16 -0.47 13.00
CA VAL A 53 -13.90 -0.53 12.25
C VAL A 53 -12.99 -1.56 12.90
N SER A 54 -12.48 -2.52 12.13
CA SER A 54 -11.55 -3.57 12.59
C SER A 54 -10.37 -3.70 11.63
N GLU A 55 -9.72 -2.58 11.40
CA GLU A 55 -8.58 -2.46 10.50
C GLU A 55 -7.75 -1.22 10.85
N VAL A 56 -6.54 -1.17 10.31
CA VAL A 56 -5.71 0.04 10.36
C VAL A 56 -6.26 1.06 9.38
N SER A 57 -6.57 2.24 9.86
CA SER A 57 -7.18 3.31 9.09
C SER A 57 -6.49 4.65 9.33
N ILE A 58 -6.68 5.59 8.41
CA ILE A 58 -6.27 6.98 8.54
C ILE A 58 -7.52 7.85 8.55
N TYR A 59 -7.70 8.64 9.59
CA TYR A 59 -8.72 9.68 9.65
C TYR A 59 -8.07 11.04 9.45
N PHE A 60 -8.55 11.78 8.46
CA PHE A 60 -8.08 13.14 8.19
C PHE A 60 -9.15 13.95 7.45
N GLU A 61 -9.39 15.18 7.90
CA GLU A 61 -10.32 16.12 7.25
C GLU A 61 -11.65 15.45 6.85
N TYR A 62 -12.42 15.04 7.87
CA TYR A 62 -13.76 14.44 7.74
C TYR A 62 -13.84 13.11 7.01
N GLN A 63 -12.72 12.49 6.67
CA GLN A 63 -12.68 11.23 5.90
C GLN A 63 -11.91 10.14 6.64
N LEU A 64 -12.46 8.93 6.65
CA LEU A 64 -11.77 7.74 7.11
C LEU A 64 -11.37 6.88 5.90
N TYR A 65 -10.09 6.57 5.81
CA TYR A 65 -9.52 5.77 4.73
C TYR A 65 -8.92 4.47 5.27
N ARG A 66 -8.91 3.41 4.44
CA ARG A 66 -8.13 2.21 4.73
C ARG A 66 -6.64 2.53 4.67
N GLY A 67 -5.88 2.20 5.71
CA GLY A 67 -4.50 2.65 5.87
C GLY A 67 -3.53 2.21 4.78
N ASN A 68 -3.73 1.03 4.20
CA ASN A 68 -2.91 0.48 3.12
C ASN A 68 -3.45 0.77 1.70
N ARG A 69 -4.46 1.63 1.60
CA ARG A 69 -5.03 2.13 0.34
C ARG A 69 -4.84 3.63 0.18
N THR A 70 -4.13 4.26 1.10
CA THR A 70 -4.09 5.71 1.26
C THR A 70 -2.69 6.23 1.00
N THR A 71 -2.61 7.31 0.23
CA THR A 71 -1.39 8.07 -0.06
C THR A 71 -1.53 9.50 0.44
N LYS A 72 -0.44 10.08 0.97
CA LYS A 72 -0.39 11.50 1.31
C LYS A 72 -0.18 12.32 0.04
N THR A 73 -1.11 13.23 -0.24
CA THR A 73 -1.18 13.98 -1.50
C THR A 73 -0.80 15.45 -1.37
N SER A 74 -0.87 16.00 -0.16
CA SER A 74 -0.54 17.41 0.09
C SER A 74 0.19 17.60 1.41
N THR A 75 1.08 18.60 1.42
CA THR A 75 1.76 19.10 2.62
C THR A 75 1.20 20.44 3.09
N GLU A 76 0.31 21.07 2.32
CA GLU A 76 -0.20 22.43 2.57
C GLU A 76 -1.71 22.48 2.79
N HIS A 77 -2.46 21.64 2.07
CA HIS A 77 -3.91 21.60 2.19
C HIS A 77 -4.36 20.72 3.36
N PHE A 78 -5.47 21.07 3.99
CA PHE A 78 -6.09 20.22 5.01
C PHE A 78 -6.47 18.85 4.44
N HIS A 79 -6.94 18.80 3.18
CA HIS A 79 -7.13 17.56 2.43
C HIS A 79 -5.78 16.96 2.02
N ALA A 80 -5.12 16.32 2.98
CA ALA A 80 -3.74 15.88 2.85
C ALA A 80 -3.58 14.40 2.46
N PHE A 81 -4.64 13.62 2.55
CA PHE A 81 -4.65 12.18 2.25
C PHE A 81 -5.78 11.83 1.28
N GLU A 82 -5.54 10.85 0.41
CA GLU A 82 -6.55 10.34 -0.51
C GLU A 82 -6.38 8.84 -0.73
N SER A 83 -7.50 8.17 -1.01
CA SER A 83 -7.55 6.76 -1.39
C SER A 83 -8.20 6.67 -2.76
N TYR A 84 -7.36 6.66 -3.80
CA TYR A 84 -7.83 6.81 -5.18
C TYR A 84 -8.53 5.56 -5.74
N ASN A 85 -8.05 4.38 -5.35
CA ASN A 85 -8.52 3.09 -5.88
C ASN A 85 -9.43 2.33 -4.90
N TYR A 86 -9.76 2.93 -3.75
CA TYR A 86 -10.63 2.30 -2.78
C TYR A 86 -11.55 3.34 -2.11
N PRO A 87 -12.84 3.03 -1.94
CA PRO A 87 -13.79 3.98 -1.33
C PRO A 87 -13.45 4.30 0.11
N LYS A 88 -13.87 5.48 0.54
CA LYS A 88 -13.76 5.94 1.93
C LYS A 88 -14.56 5.00 2.84
N LEU A 89 -14.00 4.68 4.00
CA LEU A 89 -14.61 3.80 5.00
C LEU A 89 -15.69 4.51 5.81
N ALA A 90 -15.50 5.82 6.04
CA ALA A 90 -16.51 6.67 6.67
C ALA A 90 -16.31 8.14 6.29
N GLN A 91 -17.35 8.92 6.50
CA GLN A 91 -17.34 10.37 6.39
C GLN A 91 -17.95 10.98 7.63
N ALA A 92 -17.22 11.88 8.29
CA ALA A 92 -17.69 12.66 9.42
C ALA A 92 -18.46 13.92 8.91
N GLY A 93 -19.53 14.24 9.59
CA GLY A 93 -20.35 15.43 9.45
C GLY A 93 -20.99 15.72 10.79
N VAL A 94 -22.27 16.06 10.83
CA VAL A 94 -23.05 16.09 12.08
C VAL A 94 -23.08 14.71 12.74
N GLU A 95 -23.10 13.67 11.90
CA GLU A 95 -22.98 12.27 12.28
C GLU A 95 -21.88 11.60 11.45
N ILE A 96 -21.25 10.55 11.99
CA ILE A 96 -20.29 9.75 11.24
C ILE A 96 -21.04 8.70 10.43
N LYS A 97 -20.96 8.80 9.09
CA LYS A 97 -21.60 7.87 8.15
C LYS A 97 -20.60 6.81 7.73
N TYR A 98 -20.77 5.58 8.22
CA TYR A 98 -19.93 4.44 7.89
C TYR A 98 -20.38 3.78 6.58
N ASN A 99 -19.39 3.43 5.74
CA ASN A 99 -19.63 2.70 4.50
C ASN A 99 -19.44 1.18 4.73
N TYR A 100 -20.42 0.57 5.35
CA TYR A 100 -20.35 -0.83 5.81
C TYR A 100 -19.97 -1.84 4.70
N LYS A 101 -20.27 -1.54 3.45
CA LYS A 101 -19.91 -2.41 2.30
C LYS A 101 -18.38 -2.57 2.14
N TYR A 102 -17.64 -1.53 2.51
CA TYR A 102 -16.18 -1.47 2.30
C TYR A 102 -15.37 -1.67 3.58
N LEU A 103 -16.02 -1.77 4.73
CA LEU A 103 -15.37 -2.14 5.98
C LEU A 103 -15.05 -3.65 6.01
N ARG A 104 -13.96 -4.01 6.67
CA ARG A 104 -13.65 -5.43 6.91
C ARG A 104 -14.66 -6.01 7.89
N SER A 105 -15.13 -7.25 7.62
CA SER A 105 -16.05 -7.93 8.52
C SER A 105 -15.35 -8.33 9.82
N VAL A 106 -15.77 -7.73 10.92
CA VAL A 106 -15.25 -8.09 12.25
C VAL A 106 -15.68 -9.49 12.71
N LYS A 107 -16.86 -9.96 12.31
CA LYS A 107 -17.42 -11.24 12.76
C LYS A 107 -16.52 -12.43 12.47
N SER A 108 -15.80 -12.43 11.35
CA SER A 108 -14.91 -13.52 10.95
C SER A 108 -13.56 -13.54 11.67
N ILE A 109 -13.20 -12.44 12.34
CA ILE A 109 -11.90 -12.26 12.98
C ILE A 109 -11.99 -12.04 14.51
N PHE A 110 -13.18 -11.70 15.02
CA PHE A 110 -13.36 -11.29 16.43
C PHE A 110 -12.94 -12.39 17.43
N GLU A 111 -13.15 -13.65 17.09
CA GLU A 111 -12.78 -14.80 17.91
C GLU A 111 -11.35 -15.29 17.67
N LYS A 112 -10.67 -14.76 16.65
CA LYS A 112 -9.30 -15.13 16.35
C LYS A 112 -8.32 -14.33 17.20
N PRO A 113 -7.23 -14.95 17.65
CA PRO A 113 -6.17 -14.21 18.33
C PRO A 113 -5.48 -13.25 17.35
N LEU A 114 -5.17 -12.04 17.82
CA LEU A 114 -4.35 -11.08 17.07
C LEU A 114 -2.99 -11.72 16.76
N GLN A 115 -2.62 -11.72 15.49
CA GLN A 115 -1.29 -12.14 15.05
C GLN A 115 -0.41 -10.90 14.87
N VAL A 116 0.68 -10.83 15.62
CA VAL A 116 1.64 -9.74 15.55
C VAL A 116 2.92 -10.22 14.86
N ASN A 117 3.24 -9.65 13.72
CA ASN A 117 4.46 -9.94 12.95
C ASN A 117 5.35 -8.69 12.98
N THR A 118 6.39 -8.71 13.79
CA THR A 118 7.26 -7.54 14.00
C THR A 118 8.45 -7.49 13.04
N THR A 119 8.74 -8.59 12.35
CA THR A 119 9.88 -8.67 11.43
C THR A 119 9.49 -8.13 10.06
N LEU A 120 10.21 -7.11 9.61
CA LEU A 120 10.13 -6.56 8.27
C LEU A 120 11.54 -6.59 7.67
N ASN A 121 11.68 -7.08 6.45
CA ASN A 121 12.96 -6.98 5.74
C ASN A 121 13.07 -5.59 5.08
N PRO A 122 14.00 -4.73 5.46
CA PRO A 122 14.11 -3.37 4.91
C PRO A 122 14.72 -3.32 3.51
N ASN A 123 15.28 -4.41 3.00
CA ASN A 123 16.05 -4.47 1.76
C ASN A 123 15.14 -4.53 0.52
N VAL A 124 14.14 -3.67 0.48
CA VAL A 124 13.20 -3.47 -0.64
C VAL A 124 13.40 -2.06 -1.19
N GLY A 125 13.68 -1.96 -2.49
CA GLY A 125 13.90 -0.68 -3.15
C GLY A 125 12.72 -0.22 -4.00
N VAL A 126 12.67 1.07 -4.30
CA VAL A 126 11.72 1.67 -5.26
C VAL A 126 12.48 2.26 -6.43
N LEU A 127 12.18 1.81 -7.63
CA LEU A 127 12.74 2.34 -8.88
C LEU A 127 11.65 3.06 -9.66
N LYS A 128 11.66 4.37 -9.65
CA LYS A 128 10.76 5.17 -10.46
C LYS A 128 11.31 5.36 -11.86
N LEU A 129 10.56 4.94 -12.88
CA LEU A 129 10.94 5.18 -14.27
C LEU A 129 10.69 6.65 -14.65
N PHE A 130 11.60 7.20 -15.42
CA PHE A 130 11.51 8.57 -15.95
C PHE A 130 12.09 8.64 -17.37
N PRO A 131 11.70 9.62 -18.19
CA PRO A 131 12.28 9.82 -19.52
C PRO A 131 13.78 10.08 -19.44
N GLY A 132 14.57 9.25 -20.14
CA GLY A 132 16.04 9.35 -20.11
C GLY A 132 16.73 8.44 -19.09
N ILE A 133 15.97 7.63 -18.33
CA ILE A 133 16.58 6.56 -17.53
C ILE A 133 17.40 5.64 -18.44
N ASN A 134 18.56 5.20 -17.98
CA ASN A 134 19.47 4.41 -18.79
C ASN A 134 19.86 3.09 -18.11
N ARG A 135 20.47 2.21 -18.91
CA ARG A 135 20.87 0.87 -18.48
C ARG A 135 21.76 0.87 -17.23
N LEU A 136 22.72 1.79 -17.15
CA LEU A 136 23.68 1.81 -16.03
C LEU A 136 22.99 2.14 -14.72
N GLN A 137 22.04 3.09 -14.72
CA GLN A 137 21.28 3.46 -13.54
C GLN A 137 20.49 2.27 -12.99
N ILE A 138 19.82 1.51 -13.87
CA ILE A 138 19.05 0.32 -13.45
C ILE A 138 19.96 -0.79 -12.93
N ILE A 139 21.05 -1.10 -13.62
CA ILE A 139 22.00 -2.13 -13.20
C ILE A 139 22.63 -1.76 -11.86
N HIS A 140 23.06 -0.51 -11.68
CA HIS A 140 23.61 -0.09 -10.39
C HIS A 140 22.57 -0.19 -9.26
N PHE A 141 21.32 0.15 -9.52
CA PHE A 141 20.27 0.00 -8.55
C PHE A 141 20.01 -1.47 -8.17
N PHE A 142 19.94 -2.36 -9.15
CA PHE A 142 19.73 -3.80 -8.90
C PHE A 142 20.92 -4.48 -8.20
N ASN A 143 22.13 -3.95 -8.38
CA ASN A 143 23.33 -4.43 -7.69
C ASN A 143 23.53 -3.80 -6.30
N THR A 144 22.51 -3.11 -5.76
CA THR A 144 22.57 -2.62 -4.37
C THR A 144 22.75 -3.83 -3.42
N PRO A 145 23.77 -3.80 -2.54
CA PRO A 145 23.99 -4.90 -1.62
C PRO A 145 22.75 -5.24 -0.79
N GLU A 146 22.53 -6.52 -0.57
CA GLU A 146 21.43 -7.07 0.23
C GLU A 146 20.00 -6.80 -0.32
N LEU A 147 19.85 -6.11 -1.44
CA LEU A 147 18.57 -5.87 -2.07
C LEU A 147 17.88 -7.20 -2.42
N VAL A 148 16.66 -7.41 -1.94
CA VAL A 148 15.90 -8.66 -2.17
C VAL A 148 14.70 -8.45 -3.10
N ALA A 149 14.17 -7.24 -3.14
CA ALA A 149 13.04 -6.91 -4.01
C ALA A 149 13.05 -5.45 -4.47
N VAL A 150 12.40 -5.22 -5.60
CA VAL A 150 12.24 -3.89 -6.19
C VAL A 150 10.79 -3.66 -6.60
N VAL A 151 10.22 -2.56 -6.15
CA VAL A 151 8.97 -2.02 -6.68
C VAL A 151 9.33 -1.04 -7.78
N ILE A 152 8.93 -1.34 -9.02
CA ILE A 152 9.11 -0.44 -10.17
C ILE A 152 7.84 0.39 -10.35
N GLU A 153 7.97 1.71 -10.28
CA GLU A 153 6.91 2.64 -10.66
C GLU A 153 6.97 2.92 -12.16
N THR A 154 6.01 2.36 -12.89
CA THR A 154 5.93 2.42 -14.36
C THR A 154 4.95 3.47 -14.86
N PHE A 155 4.98 3.77 -16.15
CA PHE A 155 4.10 4.77 -16.76
C PHE A 155 2.68 4.21 -16.98
N GLY A 156 1.67 5.07 -16.77
CA GLY A 156 0.27 4.73 -17.06
C GLY A 156 -0.17 3.41 -16.43
N SER A 157 -0.72 2.52 -17.24
CA SER A 157 -1.24 1.20 -16.79
C SER A 157 -0.17 0.10 -16.72
N GLY A 158 1.10 0.43 -16.55
CA GLY A 158 2.18 -0.55 -16.45
C GLY A 158 3.17 -0.53 -17.61
N ASN A 159 3.30 0.59 -18.34
CA ASN A 159 4.19 0.71 -19.49
C ASN A 159 5.63 1.03 -19.06
N ALA A 160 6.59 0.50 -19.80
CA ALA A 160 8.03 0.71 -19.60
C ALA A 160 8.75 0.87 -20.94
N PRO A 161 10.05 1.21 -20.97
CA PRO A 161 10.84 1.20 -22.18
C PRO A 161 10.79 -0.16 -22.87
N SER A 162 10.55 -0.16 -24.19
CA SER A 162 10.52 -1.38 -25.02
C SER A 162 11.90 -1.82 -25.51
N ASP A 163 12.93 -1.07 -25.18
CA ASP A 163 14.29 -1.33 -25.61
C ASP A 163 14.83 -2.65 -25.06
N LYS A 164 15.57 -3.38 -25.87
CA LYS A 164 16.21 -4.64 -25.48
C LYS A 164 17.05 -4.51 -24.22
N TRP A 165 17.77 -3.40 -24.06
CA TRP A 165 18.62 -3.16 -22.89
C TRP A 165 17.83 -3.16 -21.57
N PHE A 166 16.56 -2.70 -21.61
CA PHE A 166 15.70 -2.67 -20.42
C PHE A 166 15.28 -4.10 -20.04
N LYS A 167 14.89 -4.91 -21.01
CA LYS A 167 14.59 -6.33 -20.82
C LYS A 167 15.81 -7.08 -20.24
N ASP A 168 16.99 -6.89 -20.84
CA ASP A 168 18.22 -7.52 -20.40
C ASP A 168 18.60 -7.10 -18.95
N ALA A 169 18.36 -5.84 -18.58
CA ALA A 169 18.60 -5.36 -17.23
C ALA A 169 17.63 -5.97 -16.19
N LEU A 170 16.33 -6.07 -16.52
CA LEU A 170 15.34 -6.74 -15.66
C LEU A 170 15.69 -8.22 -15.48
N GLN A 171 15.98 -8.92 -16.57
CA GLN A 171 16.38 -10.33 -16.54
C GLN A 171 17.61 -10.55 -15.64
N SER A 172 18.62 -9.68 -15.78
CA SER A 172 19.83 -9.77 -14.94
C SER A 172 19.53 -9.62 -13.44
N GLY A 173 18.60 -8.73 -13.07
CA GLY A 173 18.17 -8.59 -11.68
C GLY A 173 17.41 -9.83 -11.18
N ILE A 174 16.52 -10.39 -12.01
CA ILE A 174 15.76 -11.60 -11.68
C ILE A 174 16.69 -12.82 -11.55
N ASP A 175 17.65 -12.96 -12.46
CA ASP A 175 18.65 -14.04 -12.43
C ASP A 175 19.56 -13.93 -11.18
N ALA A 176 19.78 -12.72 -10.68
CA ALA A 176 20.45 -12.46 -9.41
C ALA A 176 19.57 -12.72 -8.17
N GLY A 177 18.32 -13.13 -8.35
CA GLY A 177 17.39 -13.49 -7.28
C GLY A 177 16.45 -12.38 -6.82
N LEU A 178 16.42 -11.20 -7.48
CA LEU A 178 15.50 -10.14 -7.12
C LEU A 178 14.04 -10.50 -7.46
N ILE A 179 13.13 -10.23 -6.55
CA ILE A 179 11.70 -10.15 -6.86
C ILE A 179 11.40 -8.73 -7.34
N ILE A 180 10.83 -8.61 -8.53
CA ILE A 180 10.43 -7.33 -9.09
C ILE A 180 8.90 -7.26 -9.11
N ALA A 181 8.34 -6.16 -8.59
CA ALA A 181 6.92 -5.87 -8.64
C ALA A 181 6.67 -4.56 -9.39
N ASN A 182 5.65 -4.55 -10.25
CA ASN A 182 5.28 -3.40 -11.07
C ASN A 182 4.05 -2.69 -10.48
N VAL A 183 4.18 -1.40 -10.17
CA VAL A 183 3.07 -0.51 -9.78
C VAL A 183 3.00 0.68 -10.72
N SER A 184 1.85 1.34 -10.79
CA SER A 184 1.70 2.54 -11.60
C SER A 184 2.20 3.79 -10.88
N GLN A 185 2.77 4.74 -11.63
CA GLN A 185 2.99 6.11 -11.16
C GLN A 185 1.69 6.92 -11.09
N CYS A 186 0.64 6.45 -11.75
CA CYS A 186 -0.68 7.07 -11.69
C CYS A 186 -1.35 6.75 -10.37
N GLN A 187 -1.96 7.76 -9.77
CA GLN A 187 -2.65 7.60 -8.49
C GLN A 187 -3.96 6.84 -8.62
N THR A 188 -4.59 6.90 -9.82
CA THR A 188 -5.84 6.18 -10.13
C THR A 188 -5.61 5.09 -11.16
N GLY A 189 -6.39 4.02 -11.06
CA GLY A 189 -6.33 2.89 -11.98
C GLY A 189 -5.46 1.76 -11.48
N SER A 190 -5.17 0.81 -12.35
CA SER A 190 -4.44 -0.41 -12.03
C SER A 190 -3.41 -0.73 -13.11
N VAL A 191 -2.42 -1.52 -12.73
CA VAL A 191 -1.48 -2.12 -13.66
C VAL A 191 -2.17 -3.26 -14.39
N HIS A 192 -2.16 -3.22 -15.72
CA HIS A 192 -2.65 -4.27 -16.60
C HIS A 192 -1.50 -4.81 -17.45
N GLN A 193 -0.73 -5.73 -16.86
CA GLN A 193 0.34 -6.42 -17.59
C GLN A 193 -0.26 -7.24 -18.74
N GLY A 194 0.50 -7.42 -19.82
CA GLY A 194 0.07 -8.19 -20.97
C GLY A 194 -0.94 -7.53 -21.92
N LYS A 195 -1.52 -6.37 -21.55
CA LYS A 195 -2.50 -5.68 -22.40
C LYS A 195 -1.87 -4.93 -23.57
N TYR A 196 -0.67 -4.44 -23.40
CA TYR A 196 0.09 -3.69 -24.41
C TYR A 196 1.45 -4.35 -24.64
N GLU A 197 1.99 -4.25 -25.83
CA GLU A 197 3.30 -4.78 -26.18
C GLU A 197 4.41 -4.34 -25.21
N THR A 198 4.36 -3.07 -24.77
CA THR A 198 5.28 -2.48 -23.78
C THR A 198 5.13 -3.02 -22.37
N SER A 199 4.05 -3.74 -22.07
CA SER A 199 3.82 -4.38 -20.76
C SER A 199 3.96 -5.90 -20.79
N CYS A 200 3.99 -6.53 -21.96
CA CYS A 200 4.17 -7.98 -22.09
C CYS A 200 5.52 -8.47 -21.55
N ILE A 201 6.54 -7.62 -21.64
CA ILE A 201 7.87 -7.91 -21.10
C ILE A 201 7.85 -8.28 -19.61
N PHE A 202 6.97 -7.69 -18.82
CA PHE A 202 6.86 -7.98 -17.39
C PHE A 202 6.29 -9.37 -17.13
N ASP A 203 5.28 -9.79 -17.90
CA ASP A 203 4.71 -11.13 -17.80
C ASP A 203 5.71 -12.20 -18.25
N GLU A 204 6.42 -11.96 -19.36
CA GLU A 204 7.46 -12.87 -19.87
C GLU A 204 8.58 -13.11 -18.85
N LEU A 205 8.94 -12.10 -18.08
CA LEU A 205 10.00 -12.16 -17.10
C LEU A 205 9.51 -12.58 -15.69
N GLY A 206 8.20 -12.78 -15.50
CA GLY A 206 7.62 -13.14 -14.22
C GLY A 206 7.68 -12.01 -13.18
N VAL A 207 7.65 -10.76 -13.64
CA VAL A 207 7.48 -9.58 -12.78
C VAL A 207 6.07 -9.58 -12.19
N LEU A 208 5.96 -9.34 -10.89
CA LEU A 208 4.69 -9.37 -10.19
C LEU A 208 3.86 -8.12 -10.51
N SER A 209 2.58 -8.32 -10.81
CA SER A 209 1.65 -7.19 -10.94
C SER A 209 1.23 -6.67 -9.58
N GLY A 210 1.41 -5.37 -9.35
CA GLY A 210 0.88 -4.69 -8.18
C GLY A 210 -0.60 -4.35 -8.29
N ASN A 211 -1.24 -4.61 -9.44
CA ASN A 211 -2.64 -4.26 -9.68
C ASN A 211 -2.95 -2.80 -9.31
N ASP A 212 -3.81 -2.59 -8.32
CA ASP A 212 -4.21 -1.28 -7.79
C ASP A 212 -3.54 -0.90 -6.46
N LEU A 213 -2.43 -1.58 -6.11
CA LEU A 213 -1.62 -1.24 -4.93
C LEU A 213 -1.08 0.19 -5.02
N THR A 214 -1.07 0.87 -3.87
CA THR A 214 -0.22 2.06 -3.72
C THR A 214 1.25 1.63 -3.61
N THR A 215 2.19 2.51 -3.96
CA THR A 215 3.63 2.23 -3.78
C THR A 215 3.95 1.89 -2.33
N GLU A 216 3.37 2.61 -1.37
CA GLU A 216 3.54 2.36 0.06
C GLU A 216 3.08 0.95 0.47
N ALA A 217 1.94 0.50 -0.09
CA ALA A 217 1.42 -0.83 0.18
C ALA A 217 2.29 -1.91 -0.47
N ALA A 218 2.72 -1.72 -1.71
CA ALA A 218 3.58 -2.69 -2.42
C ALA A 218 4.92 -2.89 -1.71
N VAL A 219 5.60 -1.80 -1.34
CA VAL A 219 6.87 -1.83 -0.61
C VAL A 219 6.71 -2.53 0.74
N THR A 220 5.75 -2.10 1.54
CA THR A 220 5.57 -2.66 2.89
C THR A 220 5.06 -4.09 2.87
N LYS A 221 4.31 -4.49 1.83
CA LYS A 221 3.92 -5.88 1.59
C LYS A 221 5.12 -6.77 1.32
N LEU A 222 6.03 -6.34 0.43
CA LEU A 222 7.29 -7.07 0.18
C LEU A 222 8.16 -7.14 1.43
N MET A 223 8.35 -6.03 2.15
CA MET A 223 9.10 -6.02 3.42
C MET A 223 8.52 -7.02 4.42
N PHE A 224 7.19 -7.09 4.54
CA PHE A 224 6.50 -8.03 5.40
C PHE A 224 6.68 -9.49 4.92
N LEU A 225 6.51 -9.74 3.63
CA LEU A 225 6.61 -11.10 3.08
C LEU A 225 8.02 -11.66 3.22
N PHE A 226 9.06 -10.88 2.93
CA PHE A 226 10.45 -11.27 3.15
C PHE A 226 10.86 -11.33 4.62
N GLY A 227 10.14 -10.67 5.52
CA GLY A 227 10.32 -10.82 6.96
C GLY A 227 9.67 -12.08 7.54
N LYS A 228 8.67 -12.64 6.83
CA LYS A 228 7.86 -13.76 7.32
C LYS A 228 8.15 -15.10 6.64
N TYR A 229 8.51 -15.09 5.37
CA TYR A 229 8.67 -16.28 4.54
C TYR A 229 10.08 -16.33 3.93
N GLU A 230 10.63 -17.54 3.87
CA GLU A 230 11.94 -17.81 3.24
C GLU A 230 11.78 -18.27 1.79
N GLU A 231 10.65 -18.91 1.47
CA GLU A 231 10.43 -19.54 0.17
C GLU A 231 9.90 -18.53 -0.85
N VAL A 232 10.64 -18.30 -1.94
CA VAL A 232 10.40 -17.30 -2.98
C VAL A 232 9.03 -17.48 -3.65
N ASN A 233 8.61 -18.72 -3.93
CA ASN A 233 7.33 -18.97 -4.59
C ASN A 233 6.16 -18.60 -3.68
N THR A 234 6.28 -18.85 -2.38
CA THR A 234 5.30 -18.43 -1.38
C THR A 234 5.20 -16.91 -1.33
N ILE A 235 6.33 -16.20 -1.37
CA ILE A 235 6.35 -14.73 -1.42
C ILE A 235 5.65 -14.21 -2.66
N LYS A 236 5.97 -14.75 -3.86
CA LYS A 236 5.33 -14.38 -5.12
C LYS A 236 3.82 -14.61 -5.10
N GLN A 237 3.38 -15.78 -4.65
CA GLN A 237 1.97 -16.10 -4.51
C GLN A 237 1.26 -15.12 -3.57
N LYS A 238 1.81 -14.93 -2.36
CA LYS A 238 1.23 -14.04 -1.34
C LYS A 238 1.22 -12.57 -1.75
N PHE A 239 2.15 -12.14 -2.58
CA PHE A 239 2.12 -10.78 -3.11
C PHE A 239 0.90 -10.53 -4.01
N SER A 240 0.50 -11.52 -4.80
CA SER A 240 -0.65 -11.43 -5.71
C SER A 240 -2.02 -11.61 -5.03
N GLU A 241 -2.04 -12.05 -3.78
CA GLU A 241 -3.27 -12.24 -2.98
C GLU A 241 -3.49 -11.06 -2.01
N PRO A 242 -4.74 -10.65 -1.75
CA PRO A 242 -5.01 -9.66 -0.70
C PRO A 242 -4.80 -10.28 0.69
N ILE A 243 -3.97 -9.65 1.51
CA ILE A 243 -3.70 -10.07 2.89
C ILE A 243 -4.59 -9.31 3.87
N CYS A 244 -4.66 -8.00 3.72
CA CYS A 244 -5.39 -7.09 4.60
C CYS A 244 -6.21 -6.03 3.85
N GLY A 245 -6.63 -6.35 2.62
CA GLY A 245 -7.49 -5.52 1.78
C GLY A 245 -6.74 -4.42 1.02
N GLU A 246 -5.44 -4.58 0.85
CA GLU A 246 -4.56 -3.64 0.16
C GLU A 246 -4.70 -3.63 -1.36
N LEU A 247 -5.25 -4.68 -1.96
CA LEU A 247 -5.52 -4.78 -3.38
C LEU A 247 -6.93 -5.31 -3.66
N THR A 248 -7.46 -5.03 -4.84
CA THR A 248 -8.73 -5.55 -5.35
C THR A 248 -8.46 -6.70 -6.33
N LEU A 249 -9.23 -7.80 -6.20
CA LEU A 249 -9.21 -8.94 -7.13
C LEU A 249 -10.23 -8.76 -8.23
#